data_52c4543505cd7b8c06ccc2d846e82fa5
#
_entry.id   52c4543505cd7b8c06ccc2d846e82fa5
#
_cell.length_a   1.000
_cell.length_b   1.000
_cell.length_c   1.000
_cell.angle_alpha   90.00
_cell.angle_beta   90.00
_cell.angle_gamma   90.00
#
_symmetry.space_group_name_H-M   'P 1'
#
loop_
_entity.id
_entity.type
_entity.pdbx_description
1 polymer ?
#
loop_
_entity_poly.entity_id
_entity_poly.type
_entity_poly.pdbx_seq_one_letter_code
_entity_poly.pdbx_strand_id
1 'polypeptide(L)'
;MPLAAVAQESEDGGGFLTRTIEGLLSGAGREVRLEGFAGALSSEASFERLTIADDQGVWLTVEDVTLVWSRLSLLRGQLQVDRLTARSIDLPRLSQAPAEETVDIPDAEAKPFALPELPVSVNIDEVSIEKVTIGEPVIGVAAELALKASAQLDDDAARLDLLAERLDGQTGRFGIIAGFVRDTSELT
;
A
#
# COMPACT_ATOMS: atom_id res chain seq x y z
N MET A 1 -20.75 -0.12 42.84
CA MET A 1 -19.68 0.65 42.23
C MET A 1 -19.45 0.10 40.85
N PRO A 2 -19.92 0.74 39.77
CA PRO A 2 -19.71 0.21 38.41
C PRO A 2 -18.46 0.87 37.80
N LEU A 3 -17.46 0.07 37.50
CA LEU A 3 -16.31 0.45 36.72
C LEU A 3 -16.31 -0.45 35.45
N ALA A 4 -17.29 -0.25 34.59
CA ALA A 4 -17.42 -1.04 33.34
C ALA A 4 -17.93 -0.19 32.17
N ALA A 5 -17.62 1.10 32.12
CA ALA A 5 -18.16 1.98 31.05
C ALA A 5 -17.11 2.64 30.18
N VAL A 6 -15.82 2.29 30.25
CA VAL A 6 -14.75 2.95 29.47
C VAL A 6 -14.21 2.10 28.34
N ALA A 7 -14.58 0.81 28.27
CA ALA A 7 -14.05 -0.10 27.23
C ALA A 7 -14.90 -0.20 25.94
N GLN A 8 -16.11 0.33 25.93
CA GLN A 8 -17.04 0.17 24.79
C GLN A 8 -16.97 1.26 23.71
N GLU A 9 -16.41 2.44 24.03
CA GLU A 9 -16.32 3.52 23.02
C GLU A 9 -15.17 3.34 22.01
N SER A 10 -14.19 2.51 22.33
CA SER A 10 -13.04 2.26 21.43
C SER A 10 -13.33 1.20 20.36
N GLU A 11 -14.25 0.27 20.60
CA GLU A 11 -14.59 -0.80 19.64
C GLU A 11 -15.54 -0.30 18.53
N ASP A 12 -16.47 0.58 18.84
CA ASP A 12 -17.42 1.12 17.85
C ASP A 12 -16.75 2.10 16.87
N GLY A 13 -15.80 2.89 17.31
CA GLY A 13 -15.03 3.80 16.46
C GLY A 13 -14.12 3.06 15.46
N GLY A 14 -13.46 1.99 15.90
CA GLY A 14 -12.63 1.14 15.07
C GLY A 14 -13.43 0.44 13.97
N GLY A 15 -14.58 -0.16 14.32
CA GLY A 15 -15.43 -0.86 13.37
C GLY A 15 -16.10 0.04 12.33
N PHE A 16 -16.42 1.30 12.67
CA PHE A 16 -16.92 2.26 11.69
C PHE A 16 -15.84 2.67 10.69
N LEU A 17 -14.64 3.00 11.18
CA LEU A 17 -13.51 3.38 10.33
C LEU A 17 -13.04 2.23 9.43
N THR A 18 -12.99 1.01 9.95
CA THR A 18 -12.70 -0.20 9.17
C THR A 18 -13.65 -0.32 7.99
N ARG A 19 -14.97 -0.27 8.24
CA ARG A 19 -15.99 -0.34 7.19
C ARG A 19 -15.91 0.82 6.18
N THR A 20 -15.56 2.00 6.65
CA THR A 20 -15.38 3.17 5.77
C THR A 20 -14.17 2.97 4.85
N ILE A 21 -13.04 2.51 5.39
CA ILE A 21 -11.82 2.22 4.63
C ILE A 21 -12.08 1.08 3.63
N GLU A 22 -12.68 -0.02 4.08
CA GLU A 22 -13.07 -1.13 3.20
C GLU A 22 -13.97 -0.65 2.06
N GLY A 23 -15.00 0.15 2.37
CA GLY A 23 -15.92 0.68 1.36
C GLY A 23 -15.27 1.63 0.36
N LEU A 24 -14.32 2.47 0.81
CA LEU A 24 -13.57 3.38 -0.08
C LEU A 24 -12.59 2.62 -0.98
N LEU A 25 -11.98 1.55 -0.48
CA LEU A 25 -11.00 0.76 -1.21
C LEU A 25 -11.63 -0.35 -2.07
N SER A 26 -12.85 -0.78 -1.73
CA SER A 26 -13.62 -1.75 -2.52
C SER A 26 -14.31 -1.07 -3.71
N GLY A 27 -14.47 -1.78 -4.80
CA GLY A 27 -15.18 -1.32 -6.00
C GLY A 27 -14.58 -1.89 -7.28
N ALA A 28 -15.30 -1.77 -8.40
CA ALA A 28 -14.87 -2.26 -9.72
C ALA A 28 -14.42 -3.75 -9.70
N GLY A 29 -15.19 -4.66 -9.07
CA GLY A 29 -14.86 -6.08 -8.96
C GLY A 29 -13.76 -6.40 -7.95
N ARG A 30 -13.43 -5.46 -7.06
CA ARG A 30 -12.43 -5.64 -6.00
C ARG A 30 -13.11 -5.58 -4.64
N GLU A 31 -12.89 -6.61 -3.81
CA GLU A 31 -13.33 -6.68 -2.42
C GLU A 31 -12.11 -6.50 -1.50
N VAL A 32 -12.19 -5.54 -0.59
CA VAL A 32 -11.16 -5.28 0.42
C VAL A 32 -11.72 -5.59 1.79
N ARG A 33 -10.96 -6.35 2.59
CA ARG A 33 -11.28 -6.65 4.00
C ARG A 33 -10.11 -6.27 4.88
N LEU A 34 -10.41 -5.62 5.99
CA LEU A 34 -9.46 -5.11 6.97
C LEU A 34 -9.81 -5.64 8.37
N GLU A 35 -8.90 -6.38 8.98
CA GLU A 35 -9.08 -6.98 10.30
C GLU A 35 -8.12 -6.37 11.32
N GLY A 36 -8.57 -6.24 12.56
CA GLY A 36 -7.73 -5.79 13.67
C GLY A 36 -7.28 -4.33 13.58
N PHE A 37 -8.05 -3.46 12.90
CA PHE A 37 -7.67 -2.06 12.75
C PHE A 37 -7.78 -1.30 14.06
N ALA A 38 -6.70 -0.63 14.46
CA ALA A 38 -6.58 0.16 15.67
C ALA A 38 -5.79 1.46 15.43
N GLY A 39 -5.91 2.41 16.33
CA GLY A 39 -5.06 3.59 16.37
C GLY A 39 -5.37 4.69 15.33
N ALA A 40 -6.54 4.67 14.66
CA ALA A 40 -6.90 5.65 13.63
C ALA A 40 -6.77 7.13 14.06
N LEU A 41 -7.01 7.42 15.33
CA LEU A 41 -6.92 8.76 15.88
C LEU A 41 -5.60 9.04 16.61
N SER A 42 -4.67 8.11 16.61
CA SER A 42 -3.33 8.26 17.19
C SER A 42 -2.27 8.56 16.13
N SER A 43 -1.05 8.84 16.56
CA SER A 43 0.11 8.92 15.66
C SER A 43 0.65 7.55 15.24
N GLU A 44 0.04 6.48 15.75
CA GLU A 44 0.32 5.11 15.37
C GLU A 44 -0.99 4.40 15.07
N ALA A 45 -1.10 3.85 13.88
CA ALA A 45 -2.21 3.00 13.46
C ALA A 45 -1.68 1.61 13.11
N SER A 46 -2.49 0.60 13.33
CA SER A 46 -2.12 -0.78 13.00
C SER A 46 -3.31 -1.58 12.51
N PHE A 47 -3.04 -2.65 11.79
CA PHE A 47 -4.02 -3.69 11.47
C PHE A 47 -3.35 -5.07 11.41
N GLU A 48 -4.13 -6.10 11.73
CA GLU A 48 -3.63 -7.47 11.75
C GLU A 48 -3.57 -8.08 10.35
N ARG A 49 -4.61 -7.82 9.53
CA ARG A 49 -4.69 -8.37 8.18
C ARG A 49 -5.49 -7.46 7.25
N LEU A 50 -4.97 -7.30 6.04
CA LEU A 50 -5.66 -6.75 4.89
C LEU A 50 -5.70 -7.79 3.80
N THR A 51 -6.86 -8.07 3.22
CA THR A 51 -6.98 -8.90 2.03
C THR A 51 -7.66 -8.14 0.92
N ILE A 52 -7.20 -8.38 -0.31
CA ILE A 52 -7.84 -7.87 -1.53
C ILE A 52 -8.16 -9.06 -2.42
N ALA A 53 -9.43 -9.17 -2.78
CA ALA A 53 -9.95 -10.23 -3.62
C ALA A 53 -10.59 -9.67 -4.90
N ASP A 54 -10.60 -10.47 -5.93
CA ASP A 54 -11.39 -10.32 -7.15
C ASP A 54 -12.29 -11.56 -7.34
N ASP A 55 -12.93 -11.71 -8.50
CA ASP A 55 -13.82 -12.83 -8.82
C ASP A 55 -13.15 -14.21 -8.74
N GLN A 56 -11.81 -14.26 -8.78
CA GLN A 56 -11.01 -15.48 -8.65
C GLN A 56 -10.51 -15.73 -7.22
N GLY A 57 -10.88 -14.87 -6.27
CA GLY A 57 -10.48 -14.96 -4.87
C GLY A 57 -9.37 -13.99 -4.48
N VAL A 58 -8.76 -14.21 -3.33
CA VAL A 58 -7.73 -13.31 -2.79
C VAL A 58 -6.47 -13.35 -3.66
N TRP A 59 -5.99 -12.16 -4.05
CA TRP A 59 -4.76 -12.00 -4.81
C TRP A 59 -3.69 -11.18 -4.06
N LEU A 60 -4.06 -10.50 -2.97
CA LEU A 60 -3.12 -9.81 -2.09
C LEU A 60 -3.54 -10.03 -0.64
N THR A 61 -2.58 -10.40 0.20
CA THR A 61 -2.70 -10.43 1.65
C THR A 61 -1.55 -9.66 2.27
N VAL A 62 -1.84 -8.79 3.23
CA VAL A 62 -0.85 -8.05 4.02
C VAL A 62 -1.13 -8.31 5.50
N GLU A 63 -0.10 -8.63 6.27
CA GLU A 63 -0.26 -8.98 7.68
C GLU A 63 0.62 -8.16 8.61
N ASP A 64 0.09 -7.90 9.81
CA ASP A 64 0.74 -7.20 10.93
C ASP A 64 1.39 -5.88 10.49
N VAL A 65 0.54 -4.96 10.06
CA VAL A 65 0.98 -3.64 9.62
C VAL A 65 0.93 -2.64 10.77
N THR A 66 1.99 -1.87 10.89
CA THR A 66 2.05 -0.70 11.77
C THR A 66 2.48 0.53 10.97
N LEU A 67 1.75 1.61 11.14
CA LEU A 67 1.96 2.90 10.52
C LEU A 67 2.21 3.95 11.60
N VAL A 68 3.39 4.55 11.61
CA VAL A 68 3.71 5.71 12.45
C VAL A 68 3.71 6.96 11.57
N TRP A 69 2.89 7.95 11.91
CA TRP A 69 2.63 9.09 11.06
C TRP A 69 2.35 10.38 11.83
N SER A 70 2.53 11.52 11.18
CA SER A 70 2.29 12.83 11.76
C SER A 70 0.93 13.40 11.38
N ARG A 71 -0.02 13.39 12.32
CA ARG A 71 -1.35 13.99 12.09
C ARG A 71 -1.30 15.51 11.90
N LEU A 72 -0.34 16.17 12.54
CA LEU A 72 -0.19 17.62 12.42
C LEU A 72 0.28 18.03 11.02
N SER A 73 0.99 17.16 10.31
CA SER A 73 1.41 17.39 8.95
C SER A 73 0.24 17.40 7.96
N LEU A 74 -0.81 16.62 8.23
CA LEU A 74 -2.05 16.64 7.41
C LEU A 74 -2.72 18.02 7.43
N LEU A 75 -2.68 18.74 8.55
CA LEU A 75 -3.22 20.10 8.63
C LEU A 75 -2.45 21.10 7.76
N ARG A 76 -1.27 20.72 7.28
CA ARG A 76 -0.42 21.48 6.36
C ARG A 76 -0.46 20.94 4.93
N GLY A 77 -1.37 20.01 4.64
CA GLY A 77 -1.45 19.36 3.33
C GLY A 77 -0.34 18.36 3.06
N GLN A 78 0.23 17.74 4.11
CA GLN A 78 1.29 16.74 3.97
C GLN A 78 0.93 15.46 4.72
N LEU A 79 0.98 14.33 4.04
CA LEU A 79 0.96 13.01 4.66
C LEU A 79 2.41 12.61 4.97
N GLN A 80 2.81 12.81 6.22
CA GLN A 80 4.12 12.42 6.72
C GLN A 80 4.00 11.08 7.43
N VAL A 81 4.63 10.06 6.89
CA VAL A 81 4.77 8.71 7.46
C VAL A 81 6.22 8.52 7.85
N ASP A 82 6.47 8.42 9.14
CA ASP A 82 7.82 8.21 9.67
C ASP A 82 8.24 6.75 9.47
N ARG A 83 7.30 5.80 9.66
CA ARG A 83 7.56 4.38 9.48
C ARG A 83 6.30 3.62 9.09
N LEU A 84 6.44 2.75 8.11
CA LEU A 84 5.48 1.74 7.72
C LEU A 84 6.15 0.36 7.79
N THR A 85 5.66 -0.51 8.66
CA THR A 85 6.16 -1.88 8.77
C THR A 85 5.07 -2.87 8.45
N ALA A 86 5.45 -4.01 7.85
CA ALA A 86 4.59 -5.16 7.68
C ALA A 86 5.40 -6.43 7.94
N ARG A 87 4.78 -7.43 8.57
CA ARG A 87 5.40 -8.75 8.74
C ARG A 87 5.45 -9.49 7.41
N SER A 88 4.33 -9.54 6.70
CA SER A 88 4.29 -10.25 5.42
C SER A 88 3.35 -9.59 4.41
N ILE A 89 3.75 -9.73 3.14
CA ILE A 89 2.91 -9.50 1.97
C ILE A 89 2.92 -10.78 1.15
N ASP A 90 1.75 -11.31 0.82
CA ASP A 90 1.58 -12.46 -0.07
C ASP A 90 0.84 -12.05 -1.34
N LEU A 91 1.50 -12.24 -2.49
CA LEU A 91 1.03 -11.90 -3.83
C LEU A 91 1.12 -13.14 -4.73
N PRO A 92 0.21 -14.12 -4.59
CA PRO A 92 0.25 -15.36 -5.35
C PRO A 92 0.01 -15.17 -6.86
N ARG A 93 -0.70 -14.10 -7.24
CA ARG A 93 -1.03 -13.75 -8.62
C ARG A 93 -1.31 -12.25 -8.75
N LEU A 94 -1.37 -11.74 -9.95
CA LEU A 94 -1.88 -10.39 -10.21
C LEU A 94 -3.42 -10.38 -10.14
N SER A 95 -3.99 -9.24 -9.82
CA SER A 95 -5.43 -9.05 -9.90
C SER A 95 -5.89 -9.18 -11.35
N GLN A 96 -7.01 -9.83 -11.55
CA GLN A 96 -7.70 -9.75 -12.83
C GLN A 96 -8.71 -8.61 -12.68
N ALA A 97 -8.42 -7.48 -13.32
CA ALA A 97 -9.42 -6.45 -13.50
C ALA A 97 -10.65 -7.10 -14.18
N PRO A 98 -11.90 -6.77 -13.77
CA PRO A 98 -13.05 -7.10 -14.60
C PRO A 98 -12.70 -6.63 -16.00
N ALA A 99 -12.98 -7.46 -17.01
CA ALA A 99 -12.85 -7.05 -18.39
C ALA A 99 -13.78 -5.86 -18.60
N GLU A 100 -13.31 -4.67 -18.24
CA GLU A 100 -13.89 -3.47 -18.80
C GLU A 100 -13.78 -3.65 -20.31
N GLU A 101 -14.94 -3.55 -20.97
CA GLU A 101 -15.13 -3.72 -22.40
C GLU A 101 -13.85 -3.34 -23.12
N THR A 102 -13.31 -4.28 -23.88
CA THR A 102 -12.18 -4.02 -24.76
C THR A 102 -12.54 -2.81 -25.60
N VAL A 103 -12.18 -1.64 -25.11
CA VAL A 103 -12.10 -0.48 -25.98
C VAL A 103 -11.06 -0.90 -27.01
N ASP A 104 -11.57 -1.16 -28.21
CA ASP A 104 -10.77 -1.38 -29.40
C ASP A 104 -9.70 -0.31 -29.39
N ILE A 105 -8.46 -0.68 -29.09
CA ILE A 105 -7.36 0.28 -28.98
C ILE A 105 -6.81 0.42 -30.41
N PRO A 106 -7.21 1.46 -31.15
CA PRO A 106 -6.51 1.81 -32.36
C PRO A 106 -5.20 2.47 -31.92
N ASP A 107 -4.10 1.85 -32.28
CA ASP A 107 -2.73 2.31 -32.10
C ASP A 107 -2.35 2.67 -30.63
N ALA A 108 -1.50 1.81 -30.07
CA ALA A 108 -0.89 2.03 -28.76
C ALA A 108 0.09 3.22 -28.82
N GLU A 109 -0.45 4.42 -28.82
CA GLU A 109 0.31 5.57 -28.37
C GLU A 109 0.56 5.38 -26.87
N ALA A 110 1.81 5.14 -26.50
CA ALA A 110 2.22 5.10 -25.11
C ALA A 110 1.79 6.43 -24.45
N LYS A 111 0.74 6.38 -23.61
CA LYS A 111 0.37 7.56 -22.83
C LYS A 111 1.58 7.91 -21.96
N PRO A 112 2.04 9.17 -22.00
CA PRO A 112 3.14 9.57 -21.14
C PRO A 112 2.75 9.30 -19.69
N PHE A 113 3.69 8.77 -18.90
CA PHE A 113 3.50 8.56 -17.48
C PHE A 113 3.19 9.94 -16.85
N ALA A 114 2.09 10.02 -16.13
CA ALA A 114 1.71 11.21 -15.39
C ALA A 114 1.55 10.87 -13.92
N LEU A 115 2.09 11.72 -13.04
CA LEU A 115 1.86 11.61 -11.61
C LEU A 115 0.37 11.83 -11.32
N PRO A 116 -0.24 11.06 -10.40
CA PRO A 116 -1.58 11.34 -9.93
C PRO A 116 -1.61 12.72 -9.24
N GLU A 117 -2.68 13.45 -9.44
CA GLU A 117 -2.94 14.67 -8.67
C GLU A 117 -3.41 14.25 -7.27
N LEU A 118 -2.58 14.48 -6.28
CA LEU A 118 -2.92 14.19 -4.89
C LEU A 118 -3.34 15.48 -4.18
N PRO A 119 -4.34 15.42 -3.29
CA PRO A 119 -4.75 16.58 -2.50
C PRO A 119 -3.72 16.97 -1.43
N VAL A 120 -2.71 16.13 -1.22
CA VAL A 120 -1.64 16.30 -0.22
C VAL A 120 -0.34 15.74 -0.77
N SER A 121 0.78 16.34 -0.41
CA SER A 121 2.09 15.71 -0.63
C SER A 121 2.27 14.51 0.28
N VAL A 122 2.99 13.49 -0.18
CA VAL A 122 3.25 12.25 0.58
C VAL A 122 4.73 12.08 0.79
N ASN A 123 5.14 11.90 2.03
CA ASN A 123 6.50 11.54 2.40
C ASN A 123 6.46 10.30 3.29
N ILE A 124 7.15 9.24 2.88
CA ILE A 124 7.32 8.01 3.64
C ILE A 124 8.82 7.80 3.85
N ASP A 125 9.27 8.02 5.08
CA ASP A 125 10.70 7.97 5.39
C ASP A 125 11.22 6.54 5.39
N GLU A 126 10.46 5.59 5.95
CA GLU A 126 10.85 4.20 6.04
C GLU A 126 9.68 3.26 5.78
N VAL A 127 9.85 2.36 4.82
CA VAL A 127 9.04 1.16 4.64
C VAL A 127 9.91 -0.05 4.94
N SER A 128 9.46 -0.97 5.78
CA SER A 128 10.16 -2.22 6.08
C SER A 128 9.19 -3.38 6.09
N ILE A 129 9.37 -4.32 5.17
CA ILE A 129 8.57 -5.53 5.06
C ILE A 129 9.50 -6.72 5.26
N GLU A 130 9.20 -7.53 6.29
CA GLU A 130 10.07 -8.64 6.65
C GLU A 130 10.06 -9.74 5.60
N LYS A 131 8.88 -10.02 5.02
CA LYS A 131 8.73 -11.03 3.98
C LYS A 131 7.68 -10.65 2.94
N VAL A 132 8.09 -10.65 1.68
CA VAL A 132 7.20 -10.56 0.51
C VAL A 132 7.28 -11.88 -0.24
N THR A 133 6.17 -12.58 -0.34
CA THR A 133 6.04 -13.80 -1.15
C THR A 133 5.38 -13.45 -2.47
N ILE A 134 6.07 -13.75 -3.56
CA ILE A 134 5.60 -13.49 -4.92
C ILE A 134 5.42 -14.83 -5.63
N GLY A 135 4.19 -15.09 -6.11
CA GLY A 135 3.88 -16.30 -6.86
C GLY A 135 4.48 -16.31 -8.26
N GLU A 136 4.72 -17.51 -8.79
CA GLU A 136 5.21 -17.71 -10.16
C GLU A 136 4.40 -16.94 -11.24
N PRO A 137 3.05 -16.85 -11.16
CA PRO A 137 2.28 -16.11 -12.16
C PRO A 137 2.56 -14.61 -12.23
N VAL A 138 3.25 -14.03 -11.25
CA VAL A 138 3.54 -12.58 -11.18
C VAL A 138 4.80 -12.22 -11.95
N ILE A 139 5.89 -12.97 -11.74
CA ILE A 139 7.22 -12.67 -12.28
C ILE A 139 7.87 -13.86 -13.01
N GLY A 140 7.12 -14.95 -13.26
CA GLY A 140 7.61 -16.14 -13.96
C GLY A 140 8.38 -17.12 -13.09
N VAL A 141 8.63 -16.80 -11.83
CA VAL A 141 9.27 -17.66 -10.82
C VAL A 141 8.79 -17.24 -9.43
N ALA A 142 8.54 -18.21 -8.55
CA ALA A 142 8.23 -17.88 -7.17
C ALA A 142 9.46 -17.28 -6.46
N ALA A 143 9.24 -16.28 -5.61
CA ALA A 143 10.31 -15.63 -4.87
C ALA A 143 9.86 -15.20 -3.47
N GLU A 144 10.77 -15.25 -2.51
CA GLU A 144 10.61 -14.63 -1.19
C GLU A 144 11.67 -13.54 -1.02
N LEU A 145 11.23 -12.37 -0.58
CA LEU A 145 12.07 -11.17 -0.48
C LEU A 145 11.83 -10.48 0.87
N ALA A 146 12.87 -9.87 1.45
CA ALA A 146 12.73 -8.76 2.38
C ALA A 146 12.77 -7.45 1.59
N LEU A 147 11.98 -6.45 2.00
CA LEU A 147 11.88 -5.19 1.28
C LEU A 147 12.07 -4.00 2.22
N LYS A 148 12.87 -3.04 1.79
CA LYS A 148 12.99 -1.72 2.40
C LYS A 148 12.79 -0.65 1.34
N ALA A 149 12.09 0.42 1.69
CA ALA A 149 11.87 1.51 0.76
C ALA A 149 11.70 2.84 1.48
N SER A 150 11.82 3.92 0.73
CA SER A 150 11.33 5.25 1.08
C SER A 150 10.69 5.87 -0.16
N ALA A 151 9.72 6.74 0.04
CA ALA A 151 8.99 7.36 -1.06
C ALA A 151 8.65 8.81 -0.74
N GLN A 152 8.78 9.67 -1.73
CA GLN A 152 8.36 11.06 -1.69
C GLN A 152 7.54 11.35 -2.94
N LEU A 153 6.42 11.99 -2.75
CA LEU A 153 5.54 12.40 -3.84
C LEU A 153 4.94 13.75 -3.49
N ASP A 154 5.19 14.72 -4.33
CA ASP A 154 4.57 16.04 -4.30
C ASP A 154 3.97 16.38 -5.68
N ASP A 155 3.49 17.61 -5.83
CA ASP A 155 2.84 18.04 -7.07
C ASP A 155 3.77 18.01 -8.30
N ASP A 156 5.06 18.17 -8.08
CA ASP A 156 6.05 18.38 -9.15
C ASP A 156 7.01 17.20 -9.30
N ALA A 157 7.20 16.39 -8.27
CA ALA A 157 8.20 15.34 -8.27
C ALA A 157 7.75 14.08 -7.52
N ALA A 158 8.24 12.95 -7.97
CA ALA A 158 8.17 11.67 -7.24
C ALA A 158 9.56 11.07 -7.13
N ARG A 159 9.85 10.49 -5.98
CA ARG A 159 11.07 9.73 -5.73
C ARG A 159 10.73 8.45 -4.99
N LEU A 160 11.33 7.37 -5.43
CA LEU A 160 11.27 6.05 -4.80
C LEU A 160 12.67 5.47 -4.70
N ASP A 161 13.08 5.12 -3.50
CA ASP A 161 14.25 4.30 -3.22
C ASP A 161 13.76 2.96 -2.68
N LEU A 162 14.10 1.84 -3.33
CA LEU A 162 13.66 0.50 -2.96
C LEU A 162 14.83 -0.45 -2.97
N LEU A 163 14.94 -1.25 -1.92
CA LEU A 163 15.90 -2.34 -1.77
C LEU A 163 15.15 -3.63 -1.47
N ALA A 164 15.38 -4.65 -2.28
CA ALA A 164 14.84 -5.99 -2.05
C ALA A 164 15.99 -7.00 -1.93
N GLU A 165 15.89 -7.91 -0.98
CA GLU A 165 16.85 -8.98 -0.72
C GLU A 165 16.14 -10.33 -0.71
N ARG A 166 16.68 -11.32 -1.42
CA ARG A 166 16.09 -12.67 -1.50
C ARG A 166 16.26 -13.43 -0.19
N LEU A 167 15.20 -14.12 0.22
CA LEU A 167 15.14 -14.95 1.43
C LEU A 167 15.07 -16.45 1.14
N ASP A 168 14.82 -16.83 -0.11
CA ASP A 168 14.57 -18.21 -0.56
C ASP A 168 15.86 -19.04 -0.79
N GLY A 169 16.97 -18.63 -0.21
CA GLY A 169 18.25 -19.31 -0.32
C GLY A 169 19.01 -19.02 -1.63
N GLN A 170 18.42 -18.30 -2.56
CA GLN A 170 19.12 -17.79 -3.73
C GLN A 170 19.74 -16.43 -3.40
N THR A 171 20.98 -16.22 -3.84
CA THR A 171 21.64 -14.93 -3.61
C THR A 171 21.09 -13.90 -4.59
N GLY A 172 20.55 -12.80 -4.09
CA GLY A 172 20.10 -11.68 -4.90
C GLY A 172 19.73 -10.49 -4.03
N ARG A 173 20.29 -9.34 -4.38
CA ARG A 173 19.93 -8.03 -3.84
C ARG A 173 19.62 -7.12 -5.01
N PHE A 174 18.47 -6.48 -4.99
CA PHE A 174 18.01 -5.59 -6.04
C PHE A 174 17.75 -4.22 -5.44
N GLY A 175 18.33 -3.19 -6.02
CA GLY A 175 18.06 -1.80 -5.69
C GLY A 175 17.40 -1.11 -6.86
N ILE A 176 16.36 -0.35 -6.61
CA ILE A 176 15.69 0.50 -7.58
C ILE A 176 15.67 1.90 -6.99
N ILE A 177 16.21 2.85 -7.74
CA ILE A 177 16.06 4.28 -7.47
C ILE A 177 15.33 4.83 -8.68
N ALA A 178 14.13 5.36 -8.45
CA ALA A 178 13.33 5.98 -9.50
C ALA A 178 12.99 7.41 -9.10
N GLY A 179 13.13 8.33 -10.03
CA GLY A 179 12.75 9.72 -9.88
C GLY A 179 11.95 10.18 -11.09
N PHE A 180 10.96 11.01 -10.85
CA PHE A 180 10.18 11.67 -11.89
C PHE A 180 10.01 13.14 -11.52
N VAL A 181 10.21 14.02 -12.50
CA VAL A 181 9.99 15.48 -12.36
C VAL A 181 9.04 15.93 -13.45
N ARG A 182 7.93 16.57 -13.07
CA ARG A 182 6.84 16.94 -13.97
C ARG A 182 7.28 17.95 -15.04
N ASP A 183 8.12 18.90 -14.68
CA ASP A 183 8.53 20.00 -15.57
C ASP A 183 9.38 19.53 -16.77
N THR A 184 10.11 18.42 -16.62
CA THR A 184 10.97 17.87 -17.68
C THR A 184 10.39 16.62 -18.32
N SER A 185 9.36 16.00 -17.72
CA SER A 185 8.85 14.67 -18.06
C SER A 185 9.98 13.62 -18.14
N GLU A 186 11.04 13.82 -17.37
CA GLU A 186 12.24 12.99 -17.36
C GLU A 186 12.12 11.94 -16.26
N LEU A 187 12.21 10.68 -16.65
CA LEU A 187 12.29 9.52 -15.76
C LEU A 187 13.77 9.14 -15.61
N THR A 188 14.29 9.15 -14.40
CA THR A 188 15.68 8.74 -14.08
C THR A 188 15.72 7.54 -13.18
#